data_02d392b5b358fa31698f2ad12fad8158
#
_entry.id   02d392b5b358fa31698f2ad12fad8158
#
_cell.length_a   1.000
_cell.length_b   1.000
_cell.length_c   1.000
_cell.angle_alpha   90.00
_cell.angle_beta   90.00
_cell.angle_gamma   90.00
#
_symmetry.space_group_name_H-M   'P 1'
#
loop_
_entity.id
_entity.type
_entity.pdbx_description
1 polymer ?
#
loop_
_entity_poly.entity_id
_entity_poly.type
_entity_poly.pdbx_seq_one_letter_code
_entity_poly.pdbx_strand_id
1 'polypeptide(L)'
;IGGTVGFGNIAGVATAVAAGGPGAIMWMWLSSLLGMILKQVEVTLGCYYRHTNEKGEYYGGPTYYMECGLGEERHWGKLWLIPALIFGIGIFSTFFVTSSNLTASQVVAGAFGIENINLGSFKVEGVIVMGVLLCILTYVVTSGGTKKIASLFSKLVPFMSVLYILMGIGMIIININRVPG
;
A
#
# COMPACT_ATOMS: atom_id res chain seq x y z
N ILE A 1 1.24 8.27 -6.83
CA ILE A 1 0.36 8.56 -5.68
C ILE A 1 -0.54 7.34 -5.39
N GLY A 2 -1.29 6.80 -6.38
CA GLY A 2 -2.20 5.67 -6.15
C GLY A 2 -1.56 4.40 -5.61
N GLY A 3 -0.28 4.15 -5.90
CA GLY A 3 0.46 3.00 -5.35
C GLY A 3 1.10 3.24 -3.97
N THR A 4 1.09 4.48 -3.50
CA THR A 4 1.70 4.86 -2.20
C THR A 4 0.69 5.12 -1.09
N VAL A 5 -0.55 5.47 -1.45
CA VAL A 5 -1.64 5.66 -0.49
C VAL A 5 -2.35 4.33 -0.29
N GLY A 6 -2.01 3.64 0.78
CA GLY A 6 -2.62 2.38 1.17
C GLY A 6 -3.45 2.50 2.44
N PHE A 7 -4.10 1.42 2.80
CA PHE A 7 -4.88 1.29 4.03
C PHE A 7 -4.05 1.62 5.28
N GLY A 8 -2.76 1.25 5.30
CA GLY A 8 -1.83 1.53 6.39
C GLY A 8 -1.64 3.02 6.69
N ASN A 9 -1.83 3.90 5.70
CA ASN A 9 -1.69 5.34 5.91
C ASN A 9 -2.83 5.94 6.75
N ILE A 10 -3.95 5.27 6.83
CA ILE A 10 -5.11 5.70 7.64
C ILE A 10 -5.13 4.91 8.96
N ALA A 11 -5.28 3.60 8.88
CA ALA A 11 -5.38 2.74 10.04
C ALA A 11 -4.07 2.66 10.84
N GLY A 12 -2.92 2.65 10.17
CA GLY A 12 -1.61 2.62 10.83
C GLY A 12 -1.35 3.89 11.64
N VAL A 13 -1.72 5.06 11.14
CA VAL A 13 -1.62 6.33 11.87
C VAL A 13 -2.53 6.33 13.09
N ALA A 14 -3.80 5.92 12.92
CA ALA A 14 -4.74 5.83 14.02
C ALA A 14 -4.26 4.87 15.12
N THR A 15 -3.75 3.71 14.74
CA THR A 15 -3.19 2.71 15.67
C THR A 15 -1.93 3.23 16.38
N ALA A 16 -1.04 3.92 15.65
CA ALA A 16 0.17 4.49 16.22
C ALA A 16 -0.17 5.56 17.27
N VAL A 17 -1.15 6.41 17.00
CA VAL A 17 -1.62 7.44 17.96
C VAL A 17 -2.32 6.79 19.14
N ALA A 18 -3.14 5.77 18.92
CA ALA A 18 -3.83 5.07 20.01
C ALA A 18 -2.85 4.34 20.94
N ALA A 19 -1.78 3.75 20.41
CA ALA A 19 -0.79 3.02 21.19
C ALA A 19 0.31 3.90 21.79
N GLY A 20 0.79 4.91 21.04
CA GLY A 20 1.93 5.75 21.39
C GLY A 20 1.59 7.17 21.82
N GLY A 21 0.31 7.51 21.86
CA GLY A 21 -0.15 8.87 22.17
C GLY A 21 0.19 9.91 21.09
N PRO A 22 -0.06 11.21 21.36
CA PRO A 22 0.14 12.29 20.36
C PRO A 22 1.61 12.43 19.92
N GLY A 23 2.58 12.04 20.76
CA GLY A 23 4.01 12.05 20.42
C GLY A 23 4.37 11.13 19.26
N ALA A 24 3.57 10.11 18.95
CA ALA A 24 3.77 9.23 17.81
C ALA A 24 3.79 10.01 16.48
N ILE A 25 2.98 11.06 16.35
CA ILE A 25 2.91 11.89 15.14
C ILE A 25 4.26 12.58 14.87
N MET A 26 4.91 13.10 15.90
CA MET A 26 6.21 13.74 15.74
C MET A 26 7.27 12.75 15.23
N TRP A 27 7.31 11.55 15.77
CA TRP A 27 8.21 10.49 15.28
C TRP A 27 7.88 10.05 13.85
N MET A 28 6.62 10.02 13.50
CA MET A 28 6.19 9.73 12.12
C MET A 28 6.65 10.82 11.14
N TRP A 29 6.63 12.09 11.53
CA TRP A 29 7.17 13.17 10.70
C TRP A 29 8.68 13.06 10.50
N LEU A 30 9.43 12.80 11.56
CA LEU A 30 10.88 12.58 11.46
C LEU A 30 11.20 11.37 10.56
N SER A 31 10.49 10.26 10.75
CA SER A 31 10.64 9.08 9.90
C SER A 31 10.27 9.35 8.43
N SER A 32 9.26 10.19 8.18
CA SER A 32 8.84 10.52 6.83
C SER A 32 9.88 11.35 6.07
N LEU A 33 10.59 12.24 6.76
CA LEU A 33 11.70 13.01 6.16
C LEU A 33 12.82 12.07 5.67
N LEU A 34 13.22 11.11 6.49
CA LEU A 34 14.20 10.08 6.08
C LEU A 34 13.65 9.20 4.95
N GLY A 35 12.39 8.82 5.05
CA GLY A 35 11.70 8.03 4.04
C GLY A 35 11.62 8.73 2.68
N MET A 36 11.45 10.06 2.65
CA MET A 36 11.44 10.82 1.40
C MET A 36 12.79 10.75 0.67
N ILE A 37 13.91 10.86 1.40
CA ILE A 37 15.24 10.76 0.82
C ILE A 37 15.47 9.37 0.23
N LEU A 38 15.14 8.32 0.98
CA LEU A 38 15.26 6.94 0.51
C LEU A 38 14.40 6.69 -0.73
N LYS A 39 13.18 7.20 -0.72
CA LYS A 39 12.26 7.04 -1.85
C LYS A 39 12.71 7.81 -3.08
N GLN A 40 13.29 8.98 -2.91
CA GLN A 40 13.87 9.76 -4.01
C GLN A 40 15.02 9.00 -4.67
N VAL A 41 15.93 8.42 -3.88
CA VAL A 41 17.04 7.60 -4.41
C VAL A 41 16.49 6.39 -5.17
N GLU A 42 15.53 5.66 -4.59
CA GLU A 42 14.90 4.49 -5.22
C GLU A 42 14.27 4.84 -6.57
N VAL A 43 13.47 5.92 -6.62
CA VAL A 43 12.81 6.36 -7.86
C VAL A 43 13.83 6.82 -8.90
N THR A 44 14.85 7.55 -8.48
CA THR A 44 15.91 8.02 -9.39
C THR A 44 16.65 6.86 -10.02
N LEU A 45 17.06 5.86 -9.21
CA LEU A 45 17.70 4.65 -9.71
C LEU A 45 16.76 3.85 -10.62
N GLY A 46 15.50 3.71 -10.24
CA GLY A 46 14.49 3.02 -11.04
C GLY A 46 14.21 3.70 -12.39
N CYS A 47 14.33 5.04 -12.45
CA CYS A 47 14.21 5.79 -13.72
C CYS A 47 15.49 5.74 -14.55
N TYR A 48 16.65 5.75 -13.91
CA TYR A 48 17.96 5.74 -14.57
C TYR A 48 18.23 4.40 -15.26
N TYR A 49 17.99 3.30 -14.55
CA TYR A 49 18.22 1.93 -15.06
C TYR A 49 16.99 1.27 -15.69
N ARG A 50 15.98 2.03 -16.05
CA ARG A 50 14.82 1.47 -16.75
C ARG A 50 15.16 1.12 -18.19
N HIS A 51 14.64 0.00 -18.64
CA HIS A 51 14.74 -0.46 -20.02
C HIS A 51 13.40 -0.30 -20.74
N THR A 52 13.44 -0.29 -22.06
CA THR A 52 12.27 -0.25 -22.92
C THR A 52 12.18 -1.56 -23.70
N ASN A 53 11.03 -2.21 -23.64
CA ASN A 53 10.77 -3.41 -24.42
C ASN A 53 10.55 -3.08 -25.91
N GLU A 54 10.63 -4.06 -26.79
CA GLU A 54 10.33 -3.93 -28.22
C GLU A 54 8.95 -3.34 -28.51
N LYS A 55 8.01 -3.49 -27.57
CA LYS A 55 6.65 -2.92 -27.62
C LYS A 55 6.55 -1.47 -27.13
N GLY A 56 7.67 -0.82 -26.80
CA GLY A 56 7.69 0.54 -26.25
C GLY A 56 7.23 0.65 -24.80
N GLU A 57 7.13 -0.48 -24.07
CA GLU A 57 6.75 -0.48 -22.65
C GLU A 57 8.02 -0.39 -21.79
N TYR A 58 7.96 0.46 -20.76
CA TYR A 58 9.06 0.59 -19.81
C TYR A 58 8.98 -0.50 -18.76
N TYR A 59 10.12 -1.13 -18.48
CA TYR A 59 10.28 -2.06 -17.39
C TYR A 59 11.57 -1.77 -16.61
N GLY A 60 11.57 -2.07 -15.34
CA GLY A 60 12.67 -1.81 -14.42
C GLY A 60 12.22 -2.09 -13.00
N GLY A 61 13.07 -1.76 -12.05
CA GLY A 61 12.77 -1.93 -10.64
C GLY A 61 14.01 -2.25 -9.84
N PRO A 62 13.87 -2.56 -8.54
CA PRO A 62 15.01 -2.77 -7.67
C PRO A 62 16.00 -3.84 -8.13
N THR A 63 15.52 -4.96 -8.64
CA THR A 63 16.37 -6.02 -9.18
C THR A 63 17.18 -5.56 -10.39
N TYR A 64 16.58 -4.76 -11.29
CA TYR A 64 17.25 -4.26 -12.48
C TYR A 64 18.34 -3.26 -12.16
N TYR A 65 18.11 -2.29 -11.27
CA TYR A 65 19.19 -1.36 -10.92
C TYR A 65 20.28 -2.01 -10.06
N MET A 66 19.98 -3.10 -9.34
CA MET A 66 21.01 -3.90 -8.69
C MET A 66 21.84 -4.68 -9.70
N GLU A 67 21.23 -5.25 -10.73
CA GLU A 67 21.92 -5.96 -11.81
C GLU A 67 22.82 -5.02 -12.60
N CYS A 68 22.28 -3.96 -13.16
CA CYS A 68 23.02 -3.01 -13.97
C CYS A 68 24.06 -2.23 -13.15
N GLY A 69 23.67 -1.67 -11.99
CA GLY A 69 24.56 -0.83 -11.20
C GLY A 69 25.63 -1.60 -10.43
N LEU A 70 25.30 -2.72 -9.80
CA LEU A 70 26.27 -3.52 -9.05
C LEU A 70 26.93 -4.59 -9.91
N GLY A 71 26.16 -5.27 -10.77
CA GLY A 71 26.65 -6.35 -11.59
C GLY A 71 27.51 -5.86 -12.76
N GLU A 72 27.00 -4.94 -13.57
CA GLU A 72 27.65 -4.47 -14.78
C GLU A 72 28.62 -3.31 -14.52
N GLU A 73 28.17 -2.18 -13.93
CA GLU A 73 29.01 -1.00 -13.76
C GLU A 73 30.10 -1.17 -12.69
N ARG A 74 29.78 -1.83 -11.56
CA ARG A 74 30.73 -2.08 -10.48
C ARG A 74 31.47 -3.40 -10.57
N HIS A 75 31.19 -4.19 -11.61
CA HIS A 75 31.82 -5.48 -11.88
C HIS A 75 31.79 -6.48 -10.71
N TRP A 76 30.73 -6.46 -9.91
CA TRP A 76 30.54 -7.41 -8.82
C TRP A 76 30.27 -8.83 -9.29
N GLY A 77 30.20 -9.07 -10.61
CA GLY A 77 29.87 -10.37 -11.18
C GLY A 77 28.54 -10.87 -10.64
N LYS A 78 28.50 -12.08 -10.10
CA LYS A 78 27.27 -12.69 -9.54
C LYS A 78 26.93 -12.25 -8.12
N LEU A 79 27.76 -11.46 -7.46
CA LEU A 79 27.53 -11.01 -6.07
C LEU A 79 26.32 -10.06 -5.95
N TRP A 80 25.93 -9.37 -7.01
CA TRP A 80 24.72 -8.54 -7.03
C TRP A 80 23.44 -9.34 -6.75
N LEU A 81 23.47 -10.66 -6.95
CA LEU A 81 22.34 -11.54 -6.71
C LEU A 81 21.97 -11.61 -5.23
N ILE A 82 22.94 -11.42 -4.33
CA ILE A 82 22.72 -11.49 -2.88
C ILE A 82 21.73 -10.40 -2.41
N PRO A 83 21.99 -9.09 -2.63
CA PRO A 83 21.03 -8.04 -2.25
C PRO A 83 19.71 -8.17 -3.03
N ALA A 84 19.74 -8.60 -4.29
CA ALA A 84 18.52 -8.82 -5.07
C ALA A 84 17.65 -9.94 -4.51
N LEU A 85 18.24 -11.06 -4.06
CA LEU A 85 17.53 -12.15 -3.40
C LEU A 85 16.97 -11.73 -2.04
N ILE A 86 17.76 -11.03 -1.22
CA ILE A 86 17.28 -10.51 0.08
C ILE A 86 16.08 -9.60 -0.12
N PHE A 87 16.15 -8.70 -1.10
CA PHE A 87 15.06 -7.81 -1.44
C PHE A 87 13.82 -8.58 -1.95
N GLY A 88 14.03 -9.54 -2.85
CA GLY A 88 12.96 -10.39 -3.40
C GLY A 88 12.25 -11.21 -2.32
N ILE A 89 13.00 -11.85 -1.42
CA ILE A 89 12.46 -12.60 -0.28
C ILE A 89 11.72 -11.65 0.67
N GLY A 90 12.27 -10.47 0.93
CA GLY A 90 11.63 -9.46 1.78
C GLY A 90 10.27 -9.03 1.22
N ILE A 91 10.18 -8.69 -0.07
CA ILE A 91 8.91 -8.34 -0.72
C ILE A 91 7.94 -9.52 -0.71
N PHE A 92 8.42 -10.72 -1.07
CA PHE A 92 7.58 -11.90 -1.07
C PHE A 92 6.98 -12.17 0.33
N SER A 93 7.80 -12.05 1.37
CA SER A 93 7.36 -12.22 2.76
C SER A 93 6.30 -11.17 3.16
N THR A 94 6.39 -9.94 2.66
CA THR A 94 5.39 -8.90 2.96
C THR A 94 4.00 -9.27 2.48
N PHE A 95 3.86 -10.01 1.38
CA PHE A 95 2.55 -10.47 0.90
C PHE A 95 1.87 -11.43 1.89
N PHE A 96 2.62 -12.22 2.64
CA PHE A 96 2.07 -13.13 3.64
C PHE A 96 1.81 -12.43 4.98
N VAL A 97 2.65 -11.47 5.36
CA VAL A 97 2.52 -10.74 6.63
C VAL A 97 1.47 -9.63 6.53
N THR A 98 1.38 -8.97 5.38
CA THR A 98 0.43 -7.87 5.17
C THR A 98 -0.95 -8.42 4.82
N SER A 99 -1.75 -8.67 5.84
CA SER A 99 -3.14 -9.12 5.70
C SER A 99 -4.08 -7.99 5.26
N SER A 100 -3.70 -7.23 4.23
CA SER A 100 -4.46 -6.08 3.73
C SER A 100 -5.88 -6.44 3.34
N ASN A 101 -6.08 -7.62 2.75
CA ASN A 101 -7.40 -8.11 2.41
C ASN A 101 -8.24 -8.43 3.65
N LEU A 102 -7.64 -9.05 4.66
CA LEU A 102 -8.32 -9.33 5.92
C LEU A 102 -8.77 -8.05 6.61
N THR A 103 -7.88 -7.07 6.71
CA THR A 103 -8.20 -5.77 7.34
C THR A 103 -9.27 -5.00 6.56
N ALA A 104 -9.18 -4.99 5.22
CA ALA A 104 -10.22 -4.40 4.38
C ALA A 104 -11.57 -5.11 4.58
N SER A 105 -11.58 -6.43 4.65
CA SER A 105 -12.77 -7.24 4.90
C SER A 105 -13.39 -6.96 6.25
N GLN A 106 -12.57 -6.82 7.31
CA GLN A 106 -13.03 -6.46 8.66
C GLN A 106 -13.67 -5.08 8.69
N VAL A 107 -13.05 -4.08 8.06
CA VAL A 107 -13.58 -2.71 8.00
C VAL A 107 -14.90 -2.67 7.25
N VAL A 108 -14.99 -3.35 6.10
CA VAL A 108 -16.21 -3.37 5.30
C VAL A 108 -17.31 -4.15 6.03
N ALA A 109 -17.01 -5.32 6.59
CA ALA A 109 -17.97 -6.09 7.37
C ALA A 109 -18.50 -5.30 8.57
N GLY A 110 -17.61 -4.61 9.31
CA GLY A 110 -17.99 -3.74 10.43
C GLY A 110 -18.83 -2.54 10.01
N ALA A 111 -18.51 -1.89 8.87
CA ALA A 111 -19.27 -0.76 8.35
C ALA A 111 -20.71 -1.13 7.95
N PHE A 112 -20.92 -2.34 7.44
CA PHE A 112 -22.24 -2.86 7.07
C PHE A 112 -22.92 -3.65 8.19
N GLY A 113 -22.28 -3.81 9.37
CA GLY A 113 -22.84 -4.58 10.49
C GLY A 113 -22.98 -6.08 10.21
N ILE A 114 -22.18 -6.61 9.28
CA ILE A 114 -22.21 -8.01 8.89
C ILE A 114 -21.27 -8.81 9.79
N GLU A 115 -21.76 -9.17 10.98
CA GLU A 115 -20.96 -9.94 11.95
C GLU A 115 -20.91 -11.43 11.59
N ASN A 116 -22.09 -12.03 11.36
CA ASN A 116 -22.21 -13.45 11.04
C ASN A 116 -23.38 -13.71 10.06
N ILE A 117 -23.12 -14.51 9.05
CA ILE A 117 -24.15 -14.96 8.11
C ILE A 117 -24.46 -16.42 8.42
N ASN A 118 -25.68 -16.69 8.82
CA ASN A 118 -26.17 -18.04 9.07
C ASN A 118 -26.61 -18.67 7.73
N LEU A 119 -25.79 -19.55 7.17
CA LEU A 119 -26.17 -20.39 6.03
C LEU A 119 -26.60 -21.77 6.52
N GLY A 120 -27.81 -21.86 7.05
CA GLY A 120 -28.36 -23.12 7.55
C GLY A 120 -27.55 -23.70 8.71
N SER A 121 -26.84 -24.81 8.51
CA SER A 121 -26.04 -25.49 9.53
C SER A 121 -24.64 -24.89 9.74
N PHE A 122 -24.17 -23.98 8.90
CA PHE A 122 -22.83 -23.37 8.99
C PHE A 122 -22.95 -21.89 9.34
N LYS A 123 -22.21 -21.49 10.40
CA LYS A 123 -21.98 -20.07 10.72
C LYS A 123 -20.74 -19.62 9.98
N VAL A 124 -20.91 -18.74 9.00
CA VAL A 124 -19.77 -18.14 8.29
C VAL A 124 -19.57 -16.73 8.80
N GLU A 125 -18.37 -16.42 9.25
CA GLU A 125 -18.03 -15.06 9.65
C GLU A 125 -18.19 -14.11 8.46
N GLY A 126 -18.87 -12.98 8.68
CA GLY A 126 -19.09 -11.98 7.63
C GLY A 126 -17.79 -11.46 7.01
N VAL A 127 -16.69 -11.47 7.77
CA VAL A 127 -15.35 -11.12 7.31
C VAL A 127 -14.88 -12.05 6.18
N ILE A 128 -15.16 -13.35 6.26
CA ILE A 128 -14.77 -14.33 5.23
C ILE A 128 -15.54 -14.07 3.93
N VAL A 129 -16.85 -13.83 4.04
CA VAL A 129 -17.69 -13.54 2.86
C VAL A 129 -17.22 -12.26 2.16
N MET A 130 -16.93 -11.20 2.94
CA MET A 130 -16.41 -9.96 2.38
C MET A 130 -15.01 -10.14 1.81
N GLY A 131 -14.16 -10.97 2.43
CA GLY A 131 -12.84 -11.32 1.91
C GLY A 131 -12.90 -12.01 0.54
N VAL A 132 -13.79 -12.97 0.38
CA VAL A 132 -14.03 -13.66 -0.91
C VAL A 132 -14.53 -12.68 -1.96
N LEU A 133 -15.49 -11.82 -1.60
CA LEU A 133 -16.03 -10.81 -2.51
C LEU A 133 -14.97 -9.83 -2.97
N LEU A 134 -14.13 -9.35 -2.07
CA LEU A 134 -12.99 -8.48 -2.39
C LEU A 134 -11.93 -9.20 -3.24
N CYS A 135 -11.67 -10.49 -3.01
CA CYS A 135 -10.80 -11.30 -3.86
C CYS A 135 -11.33 -11.39 -5.29
N ILE A 136 -12.62 -11.66 -5.47
CA ILE A 136 -13.25 -11.72 -6.79
C ILE A 136 -13.16 -10.36 -7.48
N LEU A 137 -13.47 -9.27 -6.77
CA LEU A 137 -13.38 -7.91 -7.30
C LEU A 137 -11.95 -7.59 -7.76
N THR A 138 -10.97 -7.92 -6.93
CA THR A 138 -9.54 -7.72 -7.24
C THR A 138 -9.14 -8.54 -8.46
N TYR A 139 -9.57 -9.79 -8.56
CA TYR A 139 -9.31 -10.65 -9.71
C TYR A 139 -9.88 -10.06 -11.01
N VAL A 140 -11.13 -9.58 -11.00
CA VAL A 140 -11.77 -8.94 -12.15
C VAL A 140 -11.05 -7.68 -12.60
N VAL A 141 -10.58 -6.87 -11.64
CA VAL A 141 -9.82 -5.65 -11.95
C VAL A 141 -8.44 -6.00 -12.50
N THR A 142 -7.75 -6.98 -11.89
CA THR A 142 -6.39 -7.38 -12.27
C THR A 142 -6.34 -8.09 -13.62
N SER A 143 -7.36 -8.88 -13.97
CA SER A 143 -7.46 -9.56 -15.27
C SER A 143 -7.52 -8.60 -16.45
N GLY A 144 -7.86 -7.33 -16.21
CA GLY A 144 -7.83 -6.27 -17.24
C GLY A 144 -6.45 -5.67 -17.53
N GLY A 145 -5.39 -6.18 -16.87
CA GLY A 145 -4.01 -5.74 -17.06
C GLY A 145 -3.66 -4.41 -16.37
N THR A 146 -2.37 -4.07 -16.41
CA THR A 146 -1.79 -2.90 -15.70
C THR A 146 -2.40 -1.58 -16.13
N LYS A 147 -2.78 -1.42 -17.41
CA LYS A 147 -3.41 -0.19 -17.93
C LYS A 147 -4.79 0.03 -17.33
N LYS A 148 -5.59 -1.03 -17.15
CA LYS A 148 -6.92 -0.94 -16.55
C LYS A 148 -6.83 -0.61 -15.06
N ILE A 149 -5.88 -1.23 -14.37
CA ILE A 149 -5.58 -0.95 -12.96
C ILE A 149 -5.19 0.52 -12.80
N ALA A 150 -4.24 1.01 -13.59
CA ALA A 150 -3.79 2.40 -13.54
C ALA A 150 -4.93 3.39 -13.80
N SER A 151 -5.78 3.13 -14.80
CA SER A 151 -6.95 3.96 -15.11
C SER A 151 -7.98 3.99 -13.98
N LEU A 152 -8.21 2.86 -13.30
CA LEU A 152 -9.10 2.79 -12.16
C LEU A 152 -8.55 3.60 -10.98
N PHE A 153 -7.28 3.40 -10.63
CA PHE A 153 -6.64 4.14 -9.54
C PHE A 153 -6.53 5.63 -9.80
N SER A 154 -6.30 6.06 -11.04
CA SER A 154 -6.24 7.48 -11.38
C SER A 154 -7.55 8.23 -11.11
N LYS A 155 -8.69 7.54 -11.10
CA LYS A 155 -10.01 8.10 -10.77
C LYS A 155 -10.37 7.93 -9.31
N LEU A 156 -10.11 6.74 -8.75
CA LEU A 156 -10.49 6.43 -7.36
C LEU A 156 -9.66 7.22 -6.33
N VAL A 157 -8.36 7.35 -6.54
CA VAL A 157 -7.48 7.98 -5.54
C VAL A 157 -7.79 9.44 -5.30
N PRO A 158 -8.00 10.31 -6.32
CA PRO A 158 -8.41 11.68 -6.09
C PRO A 158 -9.76 11.78 -5.34
N PHE A 159 -10.73 10.94 -5.72
CA PHE A 159 -12.03 10.88 -5.05
C PHE A 159 -11.90 10.51 -3.57
N MET A 160 -11.15 9.46 -3.26
CA MET A 160 -10.89 9.03 -1.89
C MET A 160 -10.16 10.11 -1.08
N SER A 161 -9.18 10.79 -1.68
CA SER A 161 -8.42 11.85 -1.02
C SER A 161 -9.30 13.05 -0.65
N VAL A 162 -10.15 13.49 -1.57
CA VAL A 162 -11.10 14.59 -1.31
C VAL A 162 -12.09 14.20 -0.22
N LEU A 163 -12.67 13.00 -0.30
CA LEU A 163 -13.59 12.49 0.71
C LEU A 163 -12.95 12.46 2.10
N TYR A 164 -11.71 11.94 2.17
CA TYR A 164 -10.97 11.86 3.43
C TYR A 164 -10.68 13.23 4.04
N ILE A 165 -10.26 14.22 3.22
CA ILE A 165 -10.02 15.57 3.66
C ILE A 165 -11.32 16.21 4.17
N LEU A 166 -12.42 16.04 3.45
CA LEU A 166 -13.73 16.57 3.87
C LEU A 166 -14.19 15.96 5.19
N MET A 167 -14.02 14.64 5.37
CA MET A 167 -14.33 13.99 6.65
C MET A 167 -13.43 14.50 7.78
N GLY A 168 -12.13 14.69 7.52
CA GLY A 168 -11.19 15.23 8.51
C GLY A 168 -11.56 16.65 8.94
N ILE A 169 -11.86 17.51 7.99
CA ILE A 169 -12.33 18.88 8.27
C ILE A 169 -13.64 18.84 9.05
N GLY A 170 -14.59 18.00 8.65
CA GLY A 170 -15.86 17.82 9.35
C GLY A 170 -15.67 17.39 10.82
N MET A 171 -14.77 16.44 11.07
CA MET A 171 -14.42 15.99 12.42
C MET A 171 -13.82 17.12 13.27
N ILE A 172 -12.96 17.97 12.69
CA ILE A 172 -12.36 19.12 13.37
C ILE A 172 -13.45 20.16 13.72
N ILE A 173 -14.35 20.45 12.79
CA ILE A 173 -15.44 21.41 13.01
C ILE A 173 -16.38 20.95 14.13
N ILE A 174 -16.76 19.66 14.11
CA ILE A 174 -17.66 19.08 15.14
C ILE A 174 -17.01 19.10 16.52
N ASN A 175 -15.69 18.89 16.59
CA ASN A 175 -14.94 18.80 17.84
C ASN A 175 -14.08 20.06 18.12
N ILE A 176 -14.43 21.21 17.58
CA ILE A 176 -13.62 22.43 17.66
C ILE A 176 -13.31 22.84 19.09
N ASN A 177 -14.23 22.58 20.02
CA ASN A 177 -14.06 22.86 21.43
C ASN A 177 -13.05 21.95 22.15
N ARG A 178 -12.62 20.86 21.51
CA ARG A 178 -11.64 19.89 22.04
C ARG A 178 -10.27 19.99 21.36
N VAL A 179 -10.17 20.76 20.27
CA VAL A 179 -8.93 20.90 19.49
C VAL A 179 -7.81 21.65 20.24
N PRO A 180 -8.09 22.63 21.16
CA PRO A 180 -7.04 23.32 21.91
C PRO A 180 -6.56 22.59 23.16
N GLY A 181 -6.87 21.34 23.38
CA GLY A 181 -6.48 20.55 24.54
C GLY A 181 -5.32 19.61 24.29
#